data_65664bd0c7169b168636958b08fea435
#
_entry.id   65664bd0c7169b168636958b08fea435
#
_cell.length_a   1.000
_cell.length_b   1.000
_cell.length_c   1.000
_cell.angle_alpha   90.00
_cell.angle_beta   90.00
_cell.angle_gamma   90.00
#
_symmetry.space_group_name_H-M   'P 1'
#
loop_
_entity.id
_entity.type
_entity.pdbx_description
1 polymer ?
#
loop_
_entity_poly.entity_id
_entity_poly.type
_entity_poly.pdbx_seq_one_letter_code
_entity_poly.pdbx_strand_id
1 'polypeptide(L)'
;MDYKKSEAKEYAREHLVGVWAANLTPFDDDLRIDEKAYRENLDHWIKDLQLGGLFIAGKQAEFFSMSIPERKRLMEMSVEAAQAAGDRGGIGRCGIITSCSDTNLDVVLELAQHSQNIGADYVIVHSPVLHFGADTDETIYEYYRHLSDKLDIGLAMWNHPDCGYTMSPELCARIAELPNVVAIKYSTDRANYKRLTEMVGDKIHVSNPDEHDWLDNIIELGWKLYLCSTPPFLLQTKVDQRMNEYTRLAFAGKHDEARKVHDSLEPVRQALRDSRPKGKPQAHGKAWQDLLGQHGGKVRRPLLNLTEAELEATRQAFNSSGLRLA
;
A
#
# COMPACT_ATOMS: atom_id res chain seq x y z
N MET A 1 -9.91 -16.91 5.47
CA MET A 1 -8.89 -16.39 6.43
C MET A 1 -8.23 -17.59 7.11
N ASP A 2 -6.93 -17.51 7.31
CA ASP A 2 -6.11 -18.60 7.88
C ASP A 2 -5.92 -18.43 9.40
N TYR A 3 -6.69 -17.54 10.03
CA TYR A 3 -6.62 -17.22 11.47
C TYR A 3 -7.99 -16.82 12.01
N LYS A 4 -8.14 -16.89 13.34
CA LYS A 4 -9.30 -16.37 14.09
C LYS A 4 -9.04 -14.91 14.47
N LYS A 5 -10.10 -14.15 14.77
CA LYS A 5 -10.01 -12.77 15.24
C LYS A 5 -9.00 -12.57 16.38
N SER A 6 -9.00 -13.45 17.36
CA SER A 6 -8.08 -13.40 18.51
C SER A 6 -6.62 -13.69 18.16
N GLU A 7 -6.36 -14.28 17.00
CA GLU A 7 -5.03 -14.65 16.50
C GLU A 7 -4.50 -13.62 15.49
N ALA A 8 -5.33 -12.63 15.09
CA ALA A 8 -5.03 -11.70 14.01
C ALA A 8 -3.69 -10.96 14.17
N LYS A 9 -3.37 -10.51 15.38
CA LYS A 9 -2.11 -9.83 15.67
C LYS A 9 -0.90 -10.74 15.57
N GLU A 10 -1.00 -11.94 16.08
CA GLU A 10 0.07 -12.93 16.02
C GLU A 10 0.33 -13.36 14.58
N TYR A 11 -0.73 -13.69 13.85
CA TYR A 11 -0.66 -14.01 12.43
C TYR A 11 -0.04 -12.87 11.62
N ALA A 12 -0.45 -11.63 11.85
CA ALA A 12 0.08 -10.47 11.14
C ALA A 12 1.58 -10.24 11.42
N ARG A 13 2.08 -10.51 12.62
CA ARG A 13 3.53 -10.38 12.90
C ARG A 13 4.39 -11.26 12.02
N GLU A 14 3.87 -12.40 11.58
CA GLU A 14 4.60 -13.36 10.75
C GLU A 14 4.32 -13.17 9.25
N HIS A 15 3.11 -12.73 8.86
CA HIS A 15 2.64 -12.75 7.48
C HIS A 15 2.47 -11.35 6.86
N LEU A 16 2.24 -10.30 7.67
CA LEU A 16 2.15 -8.92 7.20
C LEU A 16 3.54 -8.26 7.23
N VAL A 17 4.46 -8.79 6.44
CA VAL A 17 5.87 -8.38 6.45
C VAL A 17 6.40 -8.09 5.05
N GLY A 18 7.52 -7.34 4.98
CA GLY A 18 8.17 -6.96 3.72
C GLY A 18 7.51 -5.77 3.03
N VAL A 19 7.63 -5.74 1.72
CA VAL A 19 7.20 -4.64 0.87
C VAL A 19 5.81 -4.92 0.32
N TRP A 20 4.85 -4.06 0.65
CA TRP A 20 3.45 -4.16 0.22
C TRP A 20 3.09 -2.98 -0.69
N ALA A 21 2.84 -3.28 -1.97
CA ALA A 21 2.61 -2.28 -2.99
C ALA A 21 1.15 -1.85 -3.12
N ALA A 22 0.89 -0.54 -3.12
CA ALA A 22 -0.43 -0.01 -3.48
C ALA A 22 -0.62 -0.08 -5.00
N ASN A 23 -1.66 -0.78 -5.46
CA ASN A 23 -1.93 -0.96 -6.88
C ASN A 23 -2.32 0.35 -7.59
N LEU A 24 -1.95 0.45 -8.87
CA LEU A 24 -2.58 1.33 -9.85
C LEU A 24 -3.61 0.51 -10.64
N THR A 25 -4.68 1.13 -11.08
CA THR A 25 -5.75 0.44 -11.82
C THR A 25 -5.73 0.88 -13.28
N PRO A 26 -5.44 -0.02 -14.24
CA PRO A 26 -5.54 0.30 -15.66
C PRO A 26 -7.01 0.45 -16.04
N PHE A 27 -7.32 1.54 -16.75
CA PHE A 27 -8.61 1.76 -17.38
C PHE A 27 -8.47 1.73 -18.89
N ASP A 28 -9.45 1.14 -19.57
CA ASP A 28 -9.55 1.10 -21.03
C ASP A 28 -9.88 2.49 -21.62
N ASP A 29 -10.05 2.57 -22.94
CA ASP A 29 -10.37 3.83 -23.62
C ASP A 29 -11.76 4.38 -23.27
N ASP A 30 -12.70 3.52 -22.84
CA ASP A 30 -14.01 3.88 -22.32
C ASP A 30 -14.01 4.20 -20.83
N LEU A 31 -12.82 4.21 -20.21
CA LEU A 31 -12.60 4.41 -18.78
C LEU A 31 -13.25 3.33 -17.89
N ARG A 32 -13.45 2.11 -18.39
CA ARG A 32 -13.79 0.94 -17.59
C ARG A 32 -12.52 0.27 -17.07
N ILE A 33 -12.61 -0.50 -16.01
CA ILE A 33 -11.47 -1.30 -15.55
C ILE A 33 -11.08 -2.27 -16.67
N ASP A 34 -9.83 -2.20 -17.14
CA ASP A 34 -9.27 -3.20 -18.02
C ASP A 34 -8.84 -4.42 -17.20
N GLU A 35 -9.77 -5.37 -17.04
CA GLU A 35 -9.55 -6.56 -16.24
C GLU A 35 -8.39 -7.42 -16.77
N LYS A 36 -8.19 -7.49 -18.10
CA LYS A 36 -7.09 -8.26 -18.70
C LYS A 36 -5.75 -7.62 -18.34
N ALA A 37 -5.60 -6.35 -18.60
CA ALA A 37 -4.40 -5.59 -18.25
C ALA A 37 -4.10 -5.63 -16.74
N TYR A 38 -5.14 -5.54 -15.91
CA TYR A 38 -4.97 -5.63 -14.47
C TYR A 38 -4.47 -7.01 -14.02
N ARG A 39 -5.00 -8.10 -14.59
CA ARG A 39 -4.53 -9.47 -14.29
C ARG A 39 -3.09 -9.70 -14.75
N GLU A 40 -2.68 -9.15 -15.88
CA GLU A 40 -1.29 -9.21 -16.36
C GLU A 40 -0.35 -8.45 -15.40
N ASN A 41 -0.77 -7.29 -14.92
CA ASN A 41 -0.04 -6.56 -13.88
C ASN A 41 0.07 -7.35 -12.57
N LEU A 42 -1.03 -7.95 -12.10
CA LEU A 42 -1.03 -8.78 -10.88
C LEU A 42 -0.04 -9.96 -11.01
N ASP A 43 -0.05 -10.64 -12.14
CA ASP A 43 0.87 -11.74 -12.42
C ASP A 43 2.33 -11.28 -12.33
N HIS A 44 2.66 -10.16 -12.97
CA HIS A 44 3.99 -9.57 -12.92
C HIS A 44 4.41 -9.18 -11.50
N TRP A 45 3.56 -8.47 -10.75
CA TRP A 45 3.88 -8.03 -9.39
C TRP A 45 4.06 -9.20 -8.41
N ILE A 46 3.24 -10.23 -8.56
CA ILE A 46 3.26 -11.40 -7.70
C ILE A 46 4.41 -12.33 -8.05
N LYS A 47 4.55 -12.71 -9.33
CA LYS A 47 5.49 -13.76 -9.74
C LYS A 47 6.87 -13.23 -10.08
N ASP A 48 6.95 -12.15 -10.87
CA ASP A 48 8.24 -11.62 -11.35
C ASP A 48 8.90 -10.72 -10.30
N LEU A 49 8.14 -9.77 -9.70
CA LEU A 49 8.66 -8.85 -8.69
C LEU A 49 8.65 -9.43 -7.27
N GLN A 50 7.95 -10.54 -7.04
CA GLN A 50 7.91 -11.25 -5.76
C GLN A 50 7.60 -10.33 -4.56
N LEU A 51 6.66 -9.38 -4.74
CA LEU A 51 6.25 -8.48 -3.67
C LEU A 51 5.71 -9.26 -2.46
N GLY A 52 5.95 -8.78 -1.25
CA GLY A 52 5.43 -9.39 0.00
C GLY A 52 3.91 -9.40 0.04
N GLY A 53 3.31 -8.31 -0.46
CA GLY A 53 1.86 -8.20 -0.58
C GLY A 53 1.41 -7.04 -1.45
N LEU A 54 0.09 -6.98 -1.66
CA LEU A 54 -0.57 -5.94 -2.43
C LEU A 54 -1.61 -5.20 -1.57
N PHE A 55 -1.61 -3.88 -1.67
CA PHE A 55 -2.59 -2.98 -1.07
C PHE A 55 -3.59 -2.54 -2.14
N ILE A 56 -4.78 -3.15 -2.14
CA ILE A 56 -5.76 -3.09 -3.22
C ILE A 56 -6.84 -2.05 -2.96
N ALA A 57 -7.31 -1.39 -4.02
CA ALA A 57 -8.42 -0.43 -4.03
C ALA A 57 -8.22 0.78 -3.09
N GLY A 58 -6.96 1.19 -2.88
CA GLY A 58 -6.63 2.37 -2.11
C GLY A 58 -6.64 3.66 -2.97
N LYS A 59 -6.07 4.74 -2.41
CA LYS A 59 -5.98 6.06 -3.08
C LYS A 59 -5.22 6.00 -4.41
N GLN A 60 -4.15 5.20 -4.47
CA GLN A 60 -3.38 5.02 -5.71
C GLN A 60 -4.21 4.33 -6.81
N ALA A 61 -5.08 3.41 -6.41
CA ALA A 61 -6.02 2.73 -7.30
C ALA A 61 -7.19 3.58 -7.78
N GLU A 62 -7.30 4.83 -7.32
CA GLU A 62 -8.40 5.76 -7.64
C GLU A 62 -9.76 5.30 -7.08
N PHE A 63 -9.82 4.74 -5.86
CA PHE A 63 -11.05 4.21 -5.26
C PHE A 63 -12.20 5.23 -5.25
N PHE A 64 -11.89 6.52 -5.12
CA PHE A 64 -12.85 7.63 -5.11
C PHE A 64 -13.53 7.87 -6.47
N SER A 65 -13.04 7.26 -7.56
CA SER A 65 -13.62 7.30 -8.90
C SER A 65 -14.35 5.99 -9.29
N MET A 66 -14.40 5.04 -8.37
CA MET A 66 -14.97 3.71 -8.61
C MET A 66 -16.28 3.51 -7.87
N SER A 67 -17.20 2.80 -8.51
CA SER A 67 -18.39 2.27 -7.85
C SER A 67 -18.02 1.13 -6.88
N ILE A 68 -18.93 0.83 -5.94
CA ILE A 68 -18.75 -0.28 -5.00
C ILE A 68 -18.54 -1.63 -5.74
N PRO A 69 -19.32 -1.97 -6.79
CA PRO A 69 -19.07 -3.19 -7.57
C PRO A 69 -17.67 -3.23 -8.21
N GLU A 70 -17.17 -2.13 -8.75
CA GLU A 70 -15.82 -2.06 -9.31
C GLU A 70 -14.73 -2.27 -8.24
N ARG A 71 -14.89 -1.67 -7.06
CA ARG A 71 -13.97 -1.88 -5.94
C ARG A 71 -13.95 -3.35 -5.51
N LYS A 72 -15.11 -3.98 -5.36
CA LYS A 72 -15.23 -5.41 -5.06
C LYS A 72 -14.57 -6.27 -6.13
N ARG A 73 -14.77 -5.93 -7.41
CA ARG A 73 -14.17 -6.67 -8.52
C ARG A 73 -12.64 -6.63 -8.52
N LEU A 74 -12.02 -5.48 -8.21
CA LEU A 74 -10.56 -5.39 -8.03
C LEU A 74 -10.07 -6.27 -6.88
N MET A 75 -10.79 -6.28 -5.76
CA MET A 75 -10.46 -7.11 -4.60
C MET A 75 -10.52 -8.61 -4.96
N GLU A 76 -11.58 -9.04 -5.65
CA GLU A 76 -11.74 -10.42 -6.12
C GLU A 76 -10.60 -10.87 -7.01
N MET A 77 -10.31 -10.10 -8.08
CA MET A 77 -9.23 -10.43 -9.02
C MET A 77 -7.87 -10.53 -8.32
N SER A 78 -7.62 -9.68 -7.33
CA SER A 78 -6.34 -9.68 -6.61
C SER A 78 -6.21 -10.88 -5.69
N VAL A 79 -7.28 -11.24 -4.97
CA VAL A 79 -7.30 -12.44 -4.11
C VAL A 79 -7.19 -13.71 -4.97
N GLU A 80 -7.93 -13.80 -6.08
CA GLU A 80 -7.84 -14.91 -7.06
C GLU A 80 -6.41 -15.09 -7.57
N ALA A 81 -5.75 -14.00 -7.98
CA ALA A 81 -4.37 -14.05 -8.49
C ALA A 81 -3.36 -14.50 -7.43
N ALA A 82 -3.48 -13.98 -6.20
CA ALA A 82 -2.60 -14.36 -5.10
C ALA A 82 -2.78 -15.83 -4.69
N GLN A 83 -4.01 -16.32 -4.65
CA GLN A 83 -4.33 -17.72 -4.36
C GLN A 83 -3.84 -18.66 -5.47
N ALA A 84 -4.04 -18.28 -6.74
CA ALA A 84 -3.58 -19.06 -7.88
C ALA A 84 -2.04 -19.16 -7.96
N ALA A 85 -1.32 -18.13 -7.55
CA ALA A 85 0.14 -18.14 -7.49
C ALA A 85 0.68 -19.05 -6.37
N GLY A 86 -0.06 -19.20 -5.27
CA GLY A 86 0.33 -20.02 -4.14
C GLY A 86 1.67 -19.61 -3.50
N ASP A 87 2.41 -20.57 -2.99
CA ASP A 87 3.78 -20.35 -2.51
C ASP A 87 4.75 -20.13 -3.68
N ARG A 88 5.61 -19.13 -3.56
CA ARG A 88 6.51 -18.64 -4.62
C ARG A 88 7.96 -19.06 -4.34
N GLY A 89 8.17 -20.37 -4.23
CA GLY A 89 9.51 -20.92 -4.02
C GLY A 89 10.04 -20.75 -2.59
N GLY A 90 9.16 -20.88 -1.59
CA GLY A 90 9.51 -20.81 -0.16
C GLY A 90 9.42 -19.41 0.45
N ILE A 91 9.03 -18.39 -0.33
CA ILE A 91 8.80 -17.03 0.20
C ILE A 91 7.35 -16.77 0.61
N GLY A 92 6.50 -17.79 0.53
CA GLY A 92 5.09 -17.74 0.85
C GLY A 92 4.21 -17.15 -0.26
N ARG A 93 2.91 -17.13 -0.01
CA ARG A 93 1.91 -16.50 -0.87
C ARG A 93 1.99 -14.98 -0.76
N CYS A 94 1.72 -14.27 -1.87
CA CYS A 94 1.54 -12.81 -1.83
C CYS A 94 0.34 -12.46 -0.97
N GLY A 95 0.53 -11.63 0.06
CA GLY A 95 -0.56 -11.20 0.92
C GLY A 95 -1.45 -10.15 0.23
N ILE A 96 -2.73 -10.10 0.61
CA ILE A 96 -3.69 -9.12 0.11
C ILE A 96 -4.30 -8.34 1.26
N ILE A 97 -4.06 -7.01 1.25
CA ILE A 97 -4.77 -6.06 2.10
C ILE A 97 -5.67 -5.17 1.24
N THR A 98 -6.95 -5.10 1.56
CA THR A 98 -7.93 -4.34 0.77
C THR A 98 -8.35 -3.06 1.46
N SER A 99 -8.42 -1.95 0.71
CA SER A 99 -8.93 -0.69 1.22
C SER A 99 -10.46 -0.66 1.20
N CYS A 100 -11.02 -0.58 2.38
CA CYS A 100 -12.47 -0.46 2.56
C CYS A 100 -12.90 0.97 2.92
N SER A 101 -12.00 1.95 2.71
CA SER A 101 -12.24 3.34 3.09
C SER A 101 -13.40 3.96 2.33
N ASP A 102 -14.31 4.60 3.07
CA ASP A 102 -15.43 5.36 2.53
C ASP A 102 -15.87 6.43 3.56
N THR A 103 -16.66 7.40 3.14
CA THR A 103 -17.30 8.37 4.04
C THR A 103 -18.54 7.80 4.73
N ASN A 104 -19.14 6.76 4.15
CA ASN A 104 -20.29 6.06 4.70
C ASN A 104 -19.83 4.78 5.41
N LEU A 105 -20.08 4.69 6.73
CA LEU A 105 -19.68 3.55 7.56
C LEU A 105 -20.30 2.22 7.10
N ASP A 106 -21.54 2.24 6.59
CA ASP A 106 -22.17 1.02 6.07
C ASP A 106 -21.46 0.49 4.82
N VAL A 107 -20.96 1.40 3.97
CA VAL A 107 -20.12 1.04 2.82
C VAL A 107 -18.78 0.47 3.26
N VAL A 108 -18.17 1.05 4.30
CA VAL A 108 -16.92 0.51 4.89
C VAL A 108 -17.14 -0.92 5.35
N LEU A 109 -18.22 -1.17 6.10
CA LEU A 109 -18.57 -2.51 6.59
C LEU A 109 -18.87 -3.48 5.43
N GLU A 110 -19.64 -3.05 4.43
CA GLU A 110 -19.98 -3.85 3.25
C GLU A 110 -18.70 -4.32 2.52
N LEU A 111 -17.76 -3.40 2.28
CA LEU A 111 -16.50 -3.72 1.61
C LEU A 111 -15.60 -4.61 2.46
N ALA A 112 -15.54 -4.37 3.77
CA ALA A 112 -14.73 -5.17 4.67
C ALA A 112 -15.27 -6.59 4.85
N GLN A 113 -16.57 -6.76 4.97
CA GLN A 113 -17.23 -8.08 5.00
C GLN A 113 -17.05 -8.82 3.67
N HIS A 114 -17.16 -8.10 2.54
CA HIS A 114 -16.86 -8.69 1.23
C HIS A 114 -15.43 -9.19 1.17
N SER A 115 -14.47 -8.37 1.59
CA SER A 115 -13.04 -8.73 1.63
C SER A 115 -12.78 -9.98 2.49
N GLN A 116 -13.41 -10.04 3.67
CA GLN A 116 -13.35 -11.22 4.54
C GLN A 116 -13.91 -12.47 3.85
N ASN A 117 -15.04 -12.34 3.15
CA ASN A 117 -15.73 -13.46 2.50
C ASN A 117 -14.96 -14.01 1.30
N ILE A 118 -14.29 -13.17 0.54
CA ILE A 118 -13.45 -13.59 -0.61
C ILE A 118 -12.08 -14.13 -0.20
N GLY A 119 -11.71 -14.03 1.08
CA GLY A 119 -10.44 -14.55 1.61
C GLY A 119 -9.25 -13.61 1.47
N ALA A 120 -9.46 -12.30 1.52
CA ALA A 120 -8.38 -11.35 1.73
C ALA A 120 -7.71 -11.59 3.10
N ASP A 121 -6.44 -11.23 3.23
CA ASP A 121 -5.70 -11.45 4.48
C ASP A 121 -6.01 -10.37 5.51
N TYR A 122 -6.14 -9.11 5.07
CA TYR A 122 -6.40 -7.97 5.94
C TYR A 122 -7.27 -6.94 5.23
N VAL A 123 -7.87 -6.06 6.02
CA VAL A 123 -8.50 -4.82 5.53
C VAL A 123 -7.76 -3.61 6.08
N ILE A 124 -7.74 -2.53 5.32
CA ILE A 124 -7.23 -1.24 5.78
C ILE A 124 -8.29 -0.18 5.60
N VAL A 125 -8.48 0.63 6.63
CA VAL A 125 -9.52 1.66 6.66
C VAL A 125 -8.90 3.00 7.01
N HIS A 126 -9.17 3.98 6.17
CA HIS A 126 -8.81 5.37 6.41
C HIS A 126 -9.57 5.89 7.63
N SER A 127 -8.94 6.75 8.42
CA SER A 127 -9.67 7.46 9.46
C SER A 127 -10.88 8.19 8.85
N PRO A 128 -12.04 8.23 9.52
CA PRO A 128 -13.24 8.82 8.93
C PRO A 128 -13.04 10.30 8.61
N VAL A 129 -13.57 10.74 7.47
CA VAL A 129 -13.67 12.17 7.16
C VAL A 129 -14.86 12.73 7.93
N LEU A 130 -14.58 13.46 9.00
CA LEU A 130 -15.61 14.02 9.86
C LEU A 130 -15.78 15.53 9.55
N HIS A 131 -16.94 15.91 9.08
CA HIS A 131 -17.21 17.30 8.76
C HIS A 131 -17.40 18.18 10.00
N PHE A 132 -17.76 17.61 11.16
CA PHE A 132 -18.14 18.33 12.39
C PHE A 132 -17.59 17.66 13.64
N GLY A 133 -16.71 17.00 13.87
CA GLY A 133 -16.35 16.31 15.12
C GLY A 133 -15.01 15.61 15.05
N ALA A 134 -14.16 16.12 14.15
CA ALA A 134 -12.85 15.54 13.92
C ALA A 134 -11.86 15.78 15.08
N ASP A 135 -12.22 16.64 16.00
CA ASP A 135 -11.42 17.08 17.14
C ASP A 135 -11.62 16.24 18.41
N THR A 136 -12.42 15.16 18.32
CA THR A 136 -12.64 14.28 19.47
C THR A 136 -12.02 12.90 19.23
N ASP A 137 -11.01 12.57 19.99
CA ASP A 137 -10.37 11.24 20.00
C ASP A 137 -11.38 10.11 20.23
N GLU A 138 -12.42 10.38 21.03
CA GLU A 138 -13.47 9.41 21.35
C GLU A 138 -14.28 9.01 20.11
N THR A 139 -14.64 9.97 19.26
CA THR A 139 -15.38 9.68 18.00
C THR A 139 -14.57 8.77 17.08
N ILE A 140 -13.26 9.01 16.96
CA ILE A 140 -12.38 8.22 16.13
C ILE A 140 -12.16 6.84 16.74
N TYR A 141 -11.97 6.76 18.06
CA TYR A 141 -11.85 5.49 18.76
C TYR A 141 -13.11 4.63 18.57
N GLU A 142 -14.28 5.19 18.77
CA GLU A 142 -15.56 4.49 18.61
C GLU A 142 -15.77 4.00 17.16
N TYR A 143 -15.31 4.75 16.17
CA TYR A 143 -15.33 4.30 14.78
C TYR A 143 -14.53 3.00 14.59
N TYR A 144 -13.28 2.95 15.04
CA TYR A 144 -12.44 1.75 14.93
C TYR A 144 -12.93 0.61 15.84
N ARG A 145 -13.44 0.93 17.02
CA ARG A 145 -14.05 -0.05 17.93
C ARG A 145 -15.25 -0.72 17.27
N HIS A 146 -16.13 0.06 16.66
CA HIS A 146 -17.31 -0.47 15.96
C HIS A 146 -16.89 -1.40 14.78
N LEU A 147 -15.90 -1.01 14.00
CA LEU A 147 -15.36 -1.87 12.93
C LEU A 147 -14.76 -3.17 13.51
N SER A 148 -13.95 -3.04 14.56
CA SER A 148 -13.38 -4.19 15.25
C SER A 148 -14.47 -5.14 15.76
N ASP A 149 -15.54 -4.63 16.36
CA ASP A 149 -16.65 -5.46 16.88
C ASP A 149 -17.36 -6.26 15.78
N LYS A 150 -17.49 -5.69 14.58
CA LYS A 150 -18.25 -6.26 13.44
C LYS A 150 -17.43 -7.16 12.51
N LEU A 151 -16.12 -7.11 12.59
CA LEU A 151 -15.22 -7.79 11.66
C LEU A 151 -14.34 -8.82 12.41
N ASP A 152 -14.11 -9.97 11.79
CA ASP A 152 -13.17 -10.97 12.29
C ASP A 152 -11.79 -10.83 11.62
N ILE A 153 -11.73 -10.23 10.44
CA ILE A 153 -10.48 -10.01 9.69
C ILE A 153 -9.58 -8.98 10.37
N GLY A 154 -8.28 -9.13 10.22
CA GLY A 154 -7.28 -8.17 10.70
C GLY A 154 -7.47 -6.79 10.08
N LEU A 155 -7.57 -5.78 10.93
CA LEU A 155 -7.86 -4.39 10.58
C LEU A 155 -6.58 -3.55 10.68
N ALA A 156 -6.17 -2.92 9.61
CA ALA A 156 -5.13 -1.90 9.62
C ALA A 156 -5.75 -0.49 9.64
N MET A 157 -5.20 0.38 10.47
CA MET A 157 -5.51 1.80 10.46
C MET A 157 -4.78 2.49 9.31
N TRP A 158 -5.41 3.48 8.70
CA TRP A 158 -4.72 4.37 7.75
C TRP A 158 -4.93 5.81 8.18
N ASN A 159 -3.89 6.40 8.76
CA ASN A 159 -3.87 7.81 9.11
C ASN A 159 -3.19 8.63 8.03
N HIS A 160 -3.89 9.60 7.48
CA HIS A 160 -3.38 10.49 6.44
C HIS A 160 -4.02 11.87 6.59
N PRO A 161 -3.28 12.97 6.34
CA PRO A 161 -3.80 14.35 6.43
C PRO A 161 -5.03 14.64 5.58
N ASP A 162 -5.30 13.85 4.54
CA ASP A 162 -6.49 13.98 3.68
C ASP A 162 -7.81 13.87 4.45
N CYS A 163 -7.81 13.31 5.67
CA CYS A 163 -8.97 13.28 6.56
C CYS A 163 -9.27 14.63 7.22
N GLY A 164 -8.38 15.62 7.04
CA GLY A 164 -8.48 16.92 7.71
C GLY A 164 -7.87 16.94 9.12
N TYR A 165 -7.35 15.82 9.60
CA TYR A 165 -6.67 15.70 10.90
C TYR A 165 -5.65 14.55 10.88
N THR A 166 -4.75 14.55 11.87
CA THR A 166 -3.79 13.47 12.11
C THR A 166 -4.02 12.94 13.52
N MET A 167 -4.24 11.62 13.65
CA MET A 167 -4.38 10.99 14.97
C MET A 167 -3.07 11.10 15.75
N SER A 168 -3.18 11.37 17.05
CA SER A 168 -2.03 11.35 17.94
C SER A 168 -1.48 9.93 18.13
N PRO A 169 -0.19 9.77 18.48
CA PRO A 169 0.34 8.46 18.84
C PRO A 169 -0.45 7.78 19.97
N GLU A 170 -0.95 8.55 20.93
CA GLU A 170 -1.75 8.07 22.06
C GLU A 170 -3.11 7.49 21.60
N LEU A 171 -3.80 8.19 20.71
CA LEU A 171 -5.05 7.68 20.13
C LEU A 171 -4.79 6.40 19.30
N CYS A 172 -3.76 6.42 18.47
CA CYS A 172 -3.37 5.24 17.70
C CYS A 172 -3.03 4.04 18.61
N ALA A 173 -2.32 4.28 19.72
CA ALA A 173 -2.00 3.25 20.69
C ALA A 173 -3.25 2.70 21.39
N ARG A 174 -4.20 3.55 21.73
CA ARG A 174 -5.49 3.12 22.30
C ARG A 174 -6.27 2.24 21.31
N ILE A 175 -6.33 2.61 20.05
CA ILE A 175 -6.98 1.82 18.99
C ILE A 175 -6.24 0.50 18.77
N ALA A 176 -4.92 0.49 18.87
CA ALA A 176 -4.10 -0.72 18.74
C ALA A 176 -4.39 -1.79 19.81
N GLU A 177 -5.05 -1.45 20.94
CA GLU A 177 -5.49 -2.44 21.92
C GLU A 177 -6.67 -3.29 21.43
N LEU A 178 -7.44 -2.84 20.45
CA LEU A 178 -8.54 -3.62 19.87
C LEU A 178 -8.04 -4.97 19.32
N PRO A 179 -8.81 -6.07 19.47
CA PRO A 179 -8.31 -7.44 19.31
C PRO A 179 -7.77 -7.77 17.93
N ASN A 180 -8.37 -7.21 16.87
CA ASN A 180 -7.99 -7.48 15.48
C ASN A 180 -7.34 -6.29 14.78
N VAL A 181 -6.94 -5.24 15.49
CA VAL A 181 -6.11 -4.17 14.90
C VAL A 181 -4.66 -4.67 14.81
N VAL A 182 -4.13 -4.78 13.58
CA VAL A 182 -2.86 -5.48 13.28
C VAL A 182 -1.75 -4.57 12.79
N ALA A 183 -2.10 -3.41 12.24
CA ALA A 183 -1.11 -2.48 11.67
C ALA A 183 -1.66 -1.05 11.61
N ILE A 184 -0.75 -0.11 11.36
CA ILE A 184 -1.08 1.25 10.97
C ILE A 184 -0.17 1.72 9.83
N LYS A 185 -0.79 2.31 8.79
CA LYS A 185 -0.09 3.17 7.83
C LYS A 185 -0.18 4.61 8.33
N TYR A 186 0.90 5.09 8.92
CA TYR A 186 0.94 6.34 9.66
C TYR A 186 1.69 7.42 8.89
N SER A 187 0.94 8.20 8.08
CA SER A 187 1.48 9.31 7.27
C SER A 187 1.67 10.54 8.16
N THR A 188 2.81 10.60 8.84
CA THR A 188 3.16 11.66 9.80
C THR A 188 4.68 11.86 9.82
N ASP A 189 5.16 12.81 10.61
CA ASP A 189 6.60 13.03 10.82
C ASP A 189 7.27 11.89 11.60
N ARG A 190 8.62 11.85 11.50
CA ARG A 190 9.44 10.81 12.13
C ARG A 190 9.28 10.74 13.65
N ALA A 191 9.13 11.87 14.32
CA ALA A 191 9.01 11.89 15.78
C ALA A 191 7.73 11.16 16.24
N ASN A 192 6.62 11.41 15.56
CA ASN A 192 5.34 10.78 15.86
C ASN A 192 5.34 9.28 15.57
N TYR A 193 5.82 8.84 14.38
CA TYR A 193 5.81 7.40 14.10
C TYR A 193 6.85 6.62 14.92
N LYS A 194 7.98 7.24 15.27
CA LYS A 194 8.93 6.66 16.23
C LYS A 194 8.29 6.47 17.60
N ARG A 195 7.65 7.52 18.13
CA ARG A 195 6.92 7.45 19.42
C ARG A 195 5.86 6.36 19.40
N LEU A 196 5.06 6.28 18.33
CA LEU A 196 4.06 5.22 18.22
C LEU A 196 4.70 3.82 18.19
N THR A 197 5.81 3.68 17.48
CA THR A 197 6.56 2.40 17.45
C THR A 197 7.02 1.98 18.86
N GLU A 198 7.51 2.93 19.66
CA GLU A 198 7.90 2.67 21.06
C GLU A 198 6.72 2.25 21.94
N MET A 199 5.50 2.73 21.64
CA MET A 199 4.29 2.40 22.42
C MET A 199 3.66 1.07 22.04
N VAL A 200 3.69 0.69 20.75
CA VAL A 200 2.89 -0.44 20.24
C VAL A 200 3.61 -1.37 19.25
N GLY A 201 4.87 -1.13 18.96
CA GLY A 201 5.62 -1.92 17.98
C GLY A 201 5.76 -3.40 18.32
N ASP A 202 5.55 -3.77 19.58
CA ASP A 202 5.45 -5.16 20.06
C ASP A 202 4.07 -5.80 19.84
N LYS A 203 3.04 -5.00 19.52
CA LYS A 203 1.64 -5.44 19.37
C LYS A 203 1.17 -5.42 17.92
N ILE A 204 1.50 -4.36 17.18
CA ILE A 204 1.06 -4.14 15.80
C ILE A 204 2.22 -3.63 14.94
N HIS A 205 2.11 -3.78 13.63
CA HIS A 205 3.05 -3.15 12.71
C HIS A 205 2.77 -1.65 12.58
N VAL A 206 3.83 -0.84 12.71
CA VAL A 206 3.82 0.58 12.33
C VAL A 206 4.53 0.70 10.97
N SER A 207 3.96 1.45 10.04
CA SER A 207 4.54 1.73 8.73
C SER A 207 4.24 3.17 8.33
N ASN A 208 5.19 3.83 7.67
CA ASN A 208 4.94 5.08 6.95
C ASN A 208 4.89 4.82 5.44
N PRO A 209 4.38 5.77 4.63
CA PRO A 209 4.28 5.59 3.19
C PRO A 209 5.56 5.90 2.40
N ASP A 210 6.63 6.39 3.03
CA ASP A 210 7.82 6.87 2.32
C ASP A 210 8.88 5.78 2.16
N GLU A 211 9.21 5.44 0.90
CA GLU A 211 10.21 4.42 0.58
C GLU A 211 11.62 4.85 0.97
N HIS A 212 11.92 6.14 0.90
CA HIS A 212 13.23 6.66 1.26
C HIS A 212 13.59 6.36 2.73
N ASP A 213 12.62 6.38 3.63
CA ASP A 213 12.79 6.11 5.05
C ASP A 213 12.83 4.60 5.38
N TRP A 214 12.47 3.72 4.43
CA TRP A 214 12.23 2.31 4.71
C TRP A 214 13.45 1.61 5.30
N LEU A 215 14.63 1.80 4.71
CA LEU A 215 15.85 1.19 5.23
C LEU A 215 16.21 1.67 6.63
N ASP A 216 16.11 2.98 6.89
CA ASP A 216 16.39 3.54 8.22
C ASP A 216 15.38 3.06 9.26
N ASN A 217 14.13 2.90 8.87
CA ASN A 217 13.09 2.37 9.76
C ASN A 217 13.30 0.89 10.10
N ILE A 218 13.84 0.08 9.17
CA ILE A 218 14.28 -1.29 9.50
C ILE A 218 15.42 -1.24 10.53
N ILE A 219 16.45 -0.47 10.26
CA ILE A 219 17.69 -0.47 11.06
C ILE A 219 17.46 0.11 12.46
N GLU A 220 16.78 1.26 12.54
CA GLU A 220 16.66 2.02 13.78
C GLU A 220 15.42 1.66 14.62
N LEU A 221 14.32 1.24 13.95
CA LEU A 221 13.03 0.99 14.59
C LEU A 221 12.62 -0.48 14.57
N GLY A 222 13.40 -1.34 13.90
CA GLY A 222 13.09 -2.76 13.79
C GLY A 222 11.84 -3.07 12.96
N TRP A 223 11.43 -2.16 12.08
CA TRP A 223 10.24 -2.34 11.27
C TRP A 223 10.35 -3.54 10.32
N LYS A 224 9.24 -4.22 10.12
CA LYS A 224 9.15 -5.37 9.22
C LYS A 224 8.16 -5.18 8.08
N LEU A 225 7.33 -4.13 8.13
CA LEU A 225 6.29 -3.85 7.16
C LEU A 225 6.51 -2.48 6.51
N TYR A 226 6.48 -2.46 5.17
CA TYR A 226 6.37 -1.23 4.39
C TYR A 226 5.06 -1.23 3.58
N LEU A 227 4.11 -0.35 3.95
CA LEU A 227 2.89 -0.07 3.20
C LEU A 227 3.08 1.21 2.37
N CYS A 228 3.35 1.06 1.09
CA CYS A 228 3.88 2.14 0.25
C CYS A 228 2.91 3.27 -0.09
N SER A 229 3.48 4.46 -0.44
CA SER A 229 2.82 5.52 -1.21
C SER A 229 3.27 5.52 -2.66
N THR A 230 4.58 5.34 -2.91
CA THR A 230 5.12 5.11 -4.24
C THR A 230 5.11 3.61 -4.48
N PRO A 231 4.41 3.13 -5.49
CA PRO A 231 4.31 1.71 -5.74
C PRO A 231 5.69 1.08 -6.01
N PRO A 232 6.12 0.08 -5.25
CA PRO A 232 7.44 -0.54 -5.43
C PRO A 232 7.67 -1.12 -6.82
N PHE A 233 6.61 -1.46 -7.55
CA PHE A 233 6.71 -1.90 -8.94
C PHE A 233 7.06 -0.78 -9.94
N LEU A 234 7.19 0.49 -9.50
CA LEU A 234 7.77 1.58 -10.31
C LEU A 234 9.28 1.73 -10.12
N LEU A 235 9.83 1.15 -9.06
CA LEU A 235 11.24 1.22 -8.70
C LEU A 235 12.01 -0.07 -9.04
N GLN A 236 11.32 -1.09 -9.54
CA GLN A 236 11.88 -2.42 -9.80
C GLN A 236 11.40 -2.97 -11.13
N THR A 237 12.21 -3.86 -11.69
CA THR A 237 11.89 -4.70 -12.84
C THR A 237 12.22 -6.16 -12.51
N LYS A 238 11.92 -7.09 -13.43
CA LYS A 238 12.30 -8.50 -13.28
C LYS A 238 13.82 -8.70 -13.07
N VAL A 239 14.64 -7.82 -13.64
CA VAL A 239 16.12 -7.90 -13.59
C VAL A 239 16.75 -6.86 -12.67
N ASP A 240 15.98 -5.94 -12.13
CA ASP A 240 16.42 -4.91 -11.20
C ASP A 240 15.54 -4.89 -9.96
N GLN A 241 15.88 -5.69 -8.98
CA GLN A 241 15.13 -5.85 -7.75
C GLN A 241 15.87 -5.28 -6.54
N ARG A 242 16.56 -4.14 -6.73
CA ARG A 242 17.35 -3.51 -5.67
C ARG A 242 16.55 -3.20 -4.41
N MET A 243 15.26 -2.88 -4.52
CA MET A 243 14.41 -2.65 -3.35
C MET A 243 14.18 -3.94 -2.54
N ASN A 244 13.88 -5.05 -3.19
CA ASN A 244 13.81 -6.35 -2.52
C ASN A 244 15.17 -6.77 -1.95
N GLU A 245 16.25 -6.49 -2.68
CA GLU A 245 17.61 -6.84 -2.28
C GLU A 245 18.02 -6.11 -1.01
N TYR A 246 17.92 -4.77 -0.95
CA TYR A 246 18.31 -4.03 0.25
C TYR A 246 17.40 -4.37 1.44
N THR A 247 16.10 -4.60 1.20
CA THR A 247 15.18 -5.04 2.25
C THR A 247 15.62 -6.38 2.85
N ARG A 248 15.94 -7.37 2.02
CA ARG A 248 16.42 -8.68 2.45
C ARG A 248 17.76 -8.60 3.19
N LEU A 249 18.69 -7.79 2.70
CA LEU A 249 19.98 -7.56 3.35
C LEU A 249 19.80 -6.92 4.73
N ALA A 250 18.92 -5.91 4.83
CA ALA A 250 18.62 -5.25 6.09
C ALA A 250 17.98 -6.21 7.11
N PHE A 251 17.03 -7.04 6.69
CA PHE A 251 16.44 -8.07 7.55
C PHE A 251 17.46 -9.15 8.00
N ALA A 252 18.50 -9.39 7.20
CA ALA A 252 19.59 -10.27 7.56
C ALA A 252 20.68 -9.60 8.43
N GLY A 253 20.49 -8.34 8.86
CA GLY A 253 21.47 -7.58 9.65
C GLY A 253 22.69 -7.05 8.87
N LYS A 254 22.67 -7.17 7.53
CA LYS A 254 23.76 -6.71 6.65
C LYS A 254 23.57 -5.25 6.25
N HIS A 255 23.57 -4.38 7.24
CA HIS A 255 23.16 -2.98 7.11
C HIS A 255 24.02 -2.17 6.13
N ASP A 256 25.35 -2.37 6.13
CA ASP A 256 26.27 -1.66 5.22
C ASP A 256 26.07 -2.09 3.76
N GLU A 257 25.82 -3.38 3.53
CA GLU A 257 25.51 -3.89 2.19
C GLU A 257 24.14 -3.35 1.73
N ALA A 258 23.13 -3.39 2.61
CA ALA A 258 21.81 -2.85 2.34
C ALA A 258 21.86 -1.36 1.98
N ARG A 259 22.66 -0.56 2.71
CA ARG A 259 22.85 0.88 2.45
C ARG A 259 23.40 1.14 1.05
N LYS A 260 24.42 0.41 0.63
CA LYS A 260 24.99 0.55 -0.71
C LYS A 260 23.98 0.28 -1.82
N VAL A 261 23.16 -0.76 -1.66
CA VAL A 261 22.11 -1.10 -2.63
C VAL A 261 21.00 -0.04 -2.61
N HIS A 262 20.53 0.36 -1.43
CA HIS A 262 19.52 1.41 -1.25
C HIS A 262 19.95 2.72 -1.93
N ASP A 263 21.18 3.20 -1.67
CA ASP A 263 21.70 4.45 -2.21
C ASP A 263 21.86 4.39 -3.74
N SER A 264 22.13 3.21 -4.31
CA SER A 264 22.19 3.00 -5.75
C SER A 264 20.85 3.21 -6.47
N LEU A 265 19.71 3.19 -5.74
CA LEU A 265 18.40 3.52 -6.26
C LEU A 265 18.10 5.02 -6.32
N GLU A 266 18.95 5.88 -5.73
CA GLU A 266 18.67 7.33 -5.65
C GLU A 266 18.45 7.98 -7.03
N PRO A 267 19.19 7.64 -8.11
CA PRO A 267 18.89 8.18 -9.43
C PRO A 267 17.47 7.84 -9.92
N VAL A 268 16.95 6.64 -9.62
CA VAL A 268 15.58 6.24 -9.99
C VAL A 268 14.56 7.03 -9.19
N ARG A 269 14.77 7.16 -7.87
CA ARG A 269 13.91 7.97 -6.99
C ARG A 269 13.85 9.42 -7.43
N GLN A 270 15.02 9.99 -7.75
CA GLN A 270 15.14 11.37 -8.22
C GLN A 270 14.38 11.56 -9.54
N ALA A 271 14.62 10.69 -10.53
CA ALA A 271 13.94 10.75 -11.83
C ALA A 271 12.41 10.66 -11.67
N LEU A 272 11.92 9.74 -10.84
CA LEU A 272 10.50 9.57 -10.56
C LEU A 272 9.88 10.77 -9.83
N ARG A 273 10.62 11.42 -8.92
CA ARG A 273 10.18 12.62 -8.20
C ARG A 273 10.12 13.85 -9.11
N ASP A 274 11.23 14.12 -9.80
CA ASP A 274 11.42 15.37 -10.53
C ASP A 274 10.57 15.46 -11.79
N SER A 275 10.26 14.31 -12.42
CA SER A 275 9.39 14.27 -13.60
C SER A 275 7.89 14.31 -13.26
N ARG A 276 7.52 14.23 -11.97
CA ARG A 276 6.12 14.17 -11.54
C ARG A 276 5.45 15.54 -11.55
N PRO A 277 4.50 15.81 -12.45
CA PRO A 277 3.77 17.08 -12.47
C PRO A 277 2.95 17.27 -11.20
N LYS A 278 2.85 18.51 -10.73
CA LYS A 278 2.03 18.88 -9.58
C LYS A 278 0.57 18.45 -9.79
N GLY A 279 -0.01 17.76 -8.80
CA GLY A 279 -1.42 17.35 -8.81
C GLY A 279 -1.76 16.16 -9.71
N LYS A 280 -0.76 15.48 -10.31
CA LYS A 280 -0.99 14.32 -11.20
C LYS A 280 -0.22 13.07 -10.81
N PRO A 281 -0.17 12.67 -9.52
CA PRO A 281 0.67 11.55 -9.10
C PRO A 281 0.22 10.22 -9.71
N GLN A 282 -1.09 9.96 -9.84
CA GLN A 282 -1.59 8.71 -10.42
C GLN A 282 -1.32 8.66 -11.93
N ALA A 283 -1.61 9.74 -12.67
CA ALA A 283 -1.34 9.80 -14.10
C ALA A 283 0.14 9.63 -14.42
N HIS A 284 1.02 10.24 -13.61
CA HIS A 284 2.47 10.07 -13.74
C HIS A 284 2.90 8.63 -13.44
N GLY A 285 2.41 8.04 -12.34
CA GLY A 285 2.71 6.65 -12.00
C GLY A 285 2.28 5.67 -13.08
N LYS A 286 1.11 5.87 -13.70
CA LYS A 286 0.62 5.07 -14.82
C LYS A 286 1.50 5.24 -16.08
N ALA A 287 1.89 6.45 -16.42
CA ALA A 287 2.80 6.69 -17.55
C ALA A 287 4.17 6.02 -17.31
N TRP A 288 4.70 6.08 -16.07
CA TRP A 288 5.92 5.37 -15.70
C TRP A 288 5.76 3.85 -15.81
N GLN A 289 4.61 3.34 -15.39
CA GLN A 289 4.25 1.93 -15.49
C GLN A 289 4.21 1.44 -16.95
N ASP A 290 3.63 2.24 -17.86
CA ASP A 290 3.64 1.95 -19.30
C ASP A 290 5.08 1.89 -19.86
N LEU A 291 5.97 2.78 -19.43
CA LEU A 291 7.38 2.76 -19.80
C LEU A 291 8.13 1.52 -19.28
N LEU A 292 7.67 0.93 -18.19
CA LEU A 292 8.19 -0.34 -17.65
C LEU A 292 7.65 -1.57 -18.40
N GLY A 293 6.78 -1.39 -19.41
CA GLY A 293 6.13 -2.49 -20.11
C GLY A 293 4.97 -3.14 -19.34
N GLN A 294 4.48 -2.47 -18.29
CA GLN A 294 3.27 -2.83 -17.58
C GLN A 294 2.07 -2.08 -18.17
N HIS A 295 0.88 -2.22 -17.57
CA HIS A 295 -0.34 -1.57 -18.05
C HIS A 295 -0.75 -0.45 -17.08
N GLY A 296 -0.46 0.81 -17.42
CA GLY A 296 -0.83 1.99 -16.66
C GLY A 296 -2.20 2.55 -17.06
N GLY A 297 -2.35 2.89 -18.33
CA GLY A 297 -3.58 3.43 -18.89
C GLY A 297 -3.88 4.87 -18.45
N LYS A 298 -5.15 5.27 -18.64
CA LYS A 298 -5.64 6.62 -18.31
C LYS A 298 -6.09 6.72 -16.86
N VAL A 299 -6.22 7.95 -16.35
CA VAL A 299 -6.89 8.22 -15.08
C VAL A 299 -8.34 8.62 -15.30
N ARG A 300 -9.21 8.36 -14.31
CA ARG A 300 -10.60 8.81 -14.30
C ARG A 300 -10.73 10.22 -13.71
N ARG A 301 -11.77 10.95 -14.11
CA ARG A 301 -12.13 12.22 -13.48
C ARG A 301 -12.42 12.03 -11.99
N PRO A 302 -12.08 13.02 -11.14
CA PRO A 302 -11.62 14.38 -11.47
C PRO A 302 -10.12 14.50 -11.80
N LEU A 303 -9.37 13.40 -11.81
CA LEU A 303 -7.94 13.44 -12.15
C LEU A 303 -7.71 13.81 -13.60
N LEU A 304 -6.56 14.41 -13.86
CA LEU A 304 -6.13 14.84 -15.19
C LEU A 304 -5.03 13.92 -15.71
N ASN A 305 -5.15 13.49 -16.95
CA ASN A 305 -4.07 12.82 -17.66
C ASN A 305 -2.87 13.77 -17.87
N LEU A 306 -1.71 13.20 -18.14
CA LEU A 306 -0.55 13.98 -18.54
C LEU A 306 -0.77 14.60 -19.92
N THR A 307 -0.23 15.80 -20.13
CA THR A 307 -0.09 16.42 -21.46
C THR A 307 1.06 15.74 -22.20
N GLU A 308 1.14 15.94 -23.53
CA GLU A 308 2.25 15.42 -24.34
C GLU A 308 3.63 15.88 -23.82
N ALA A 309 3.72 17.14 -23.40
CA ALA A 309 4.97 17.68 -22.83
C ALA A 309 5.35 17.01 -21.50
N GLU A 310 4.37 16.73 -20.63
CA GLU A 310 4.58 16.02 -19.37
C GLU A 310 4.93 14.54 -19.60
N LEU A 311 4.31 13.89 -20.61
CA LEU A 311 4.66 12.53 -21.02
C LEU A 311 6.09 12.45 -21.55
N GLU A 312 6.50 13.41 -22.38
CA GLU A 312 7.87 13.46 -22.91
C GLU A 312 8.89 13.70 -21.79
N ALA A 313 8.61 14.62 -20.86
CA ALA A 313 9.46 14.84 -19.69
C ALA A 313 9.60 13.57 -18.83
N THR A 314 8.48 12.85 -18.63
CA THR A 314 8.47 11.57 -17.90
C THR A 314 9.33 10.52 -18.61
N ARG A 315 9.22 10.43 -19.96
CA ARG A 315 10.02 9.48 -20.75
C ARG A 315 11.52 9.80 -20.69
N GLN A 316 11.90 11.06 -20.77
CA GLN A 316 13.29 11.47 -20.66
C GLN A 316 13.88 11.16 -19.28
N ALA A 317 13.13 11.45 -18.21
CA ALA A 317 13.52 11.11 -16.84
C ALA A 317 13.66 9.59 -16.65
N PHE A 318 12.70 8.80 -17.18
CA PHE A 318 12.75 7.35 -17.12
C PHE A 318 14.01 6.81 -17.82
N ASN A 319 14.31 7.26 -19.04
CA ASN A 319 15.48 6.82 -19.80
C ASN A 319 16.81 7.15 -19.11
N SER A 320 16.85 8.23 -18.32
CA SER A 320 18.03 8.66 -17.56
C SER A 320 18.09 8.10 -16.14
N SER A 321 17.08 7.39 -15.67
CA SER A 321 16.95 6.94 -14.28
C SER A 321 17.98 5.89 -13.86
N GLY A 322 18.57 5.16 -14.82
CA GLY A 322 19.48 4.04 -14.53
C GLY A 322 18.77 2.78 -14.04
N LEU A 323 17.43 2.70 -14.19
CA LEU A 323 16.67 1.47 -13.96
C LEU A 323 16.98 0.46 -15.06
N ARG A 324 17.36 -0.76 -14.66
CA ARG A 324 17.72 -1.82 -15.62
C ARG A 324 16.43 -2.46 -16.13
N LEU A 325 16.23 -2.37 -17.44
CA LEU A 325 15.18 -3.09 -18.15
C LEU A 325 15.74 -4.39 -18.68
N ALA A 326 14.93 -5.42 -18.85
CA ALA A 326 15.33 -6.75 -19.29
C ALA A 326 16.21 -6.73 -20.55
#